data_7597cd7b5f85d840302375a7262e7b33
#
_entry.id   7597cd7b5f85d840302375a7262e7b33
#
_cell.length_a   1.000
_cell.length_b   1.000
_cell.length_c   1.000
_cell.angle_alpha   90.00
_cell.angle_beta   90.00
_cell.angle_gamma   90.00
#
_symmetry.space_group_name_H-M   'P 1'
#
loop_
_entity.id
_entity.type
_entity.pdbx_description
1 polymer ?
#
loop_
_entity_poly.entity_id
_entity_poly.type
_entity_poly.pdbx_seq_one_letter_code
_entity_poly.pdbx_strand_id
1 'polypeptide(L)'
;MGELSKLPNIGKAVEAQLIQVGIETPEALRQAGAKAAWLKIQEIDPSACIHRLLALEGAIQGAKKSMLPDAVKADPKEFYQEHKL
;
A
#
# COMPACT_ATOMS: atom_id res chain seq x y z
N MET A 1 15.44 -7.37 -6.01
CA MET A 1 14.23 -6.79 -6.61
C MET A 1 13.22 -7.89 -6.85
N GLY A 2 11.96 -7.60 -6.88
CA GLY A 2 10.92 -8.60 -7.06
C GLY A 2 10.40 -9.20 -5.77
N GLU A 3 10.98 -8.87 -4.63
CA GLU A 3 10.49 -9.39 -3.35
C GLU A 3 9.13 -8.79 -2.98
N LEU A 4 8.92 -7.52 -3.29
CA LEU A 4 7.65 -6.84 -3.02
C LEU A 4 6.51 -7.48 -3.80
N SER A 5 6.75 -7.86 -5.05
CA SER A 5 5.70 -8.46 -5.89
C SER A 5 5.28 -9.85 -5.41
N LYS A 6 6.04 -10.46 -4.49
CA LYS A 6 5.65 -11.72 -3.86
C LYS A 6 4.61 -11.51 -2.76
N LEU A 7 4.44 -10.29 -2.29
CA LEU A 7 3.42 -9.98 -1.29
C LEU A 7 2.03 -9.98 -1.92
N PRO A 8 0.98 -10.33 -1.16
CA PRO A 8 -0.38 -10.25 -1.68
C PRO A 8 -0.69 -8.83 -2.16
N ASN A 9 -1.46 -8.72 -3.24
CA ASN A 9 -1.95 -7.46 -3.79
C ASN A 9 -0.89 -6.58 -4.44
N ILE A 10 0.38 -6.95 -4.42
CA ILE A 10 1.46 -6.15 -4.99
C ILE A 10 1.83 -6.73 -6.35
N GLY A 11 1.45 -6.01 -7.41
CA GLY A 11 1.88 -6.33 -8.77
C GLY A 11 3.14 -5.57 -9.15
N LYS A 12 3.60 -5.77 -10.36
CA LYS A 12 4.82 -5.11 -10.85
C LYS A 12 4.71 -3.59 -10.84
N ALA A 13 3.54 -3.05 -11.15
CA ALA A 13 3.33 -1.60 -11.19
C ALA A 13 3.45 -0.98 -9.80
N VAL A 14 2.83 -1.60 -8.79
CA VAL A 14 2.90 -1.11 -7.41
C VAL A 14 4.31 -1.29 -6.87
N GLU A 15 4.94 -2.41 -7.16
CA GLU A 15 6.34 -2.63 -6.78
C GLU A 15 7.25 -1.54 -7.32
N ALA A 16 7.09 -1.19 -8.60
CA ALA A 16 7.88 -0.14 -9.21
C ALA A 16 7.68 1.20 -8.50
N GLN A 17 6.45 1.53 -8.13
CA GLN A 17 6.15 2.76 -7.41
C GLN A 17 6.78 2.77 -6.01
N LEU A 18 6.73 1.65 -5.31
CA LEU A 18 7.35 1.53 -3.99
C LEU A 18 8.86 1.73 -4.07
N ILE A 19 9.50 1.09 -5.05
CA ILE A 19 10.95 1.25 -5.26
C ILE A 19 11.27 2.71 -5.57
N GLN A 20 10.46 3.34 -6.40
CA GLN A 20 10.66 4.73 -6.80
C GLN A 20 10.64 5.69 -5.59
N VAL A 21 9.83 5.39 -4.58
CA VAL A 21 9.74 6.21 -3.37
C VAL A 21 10.66 5.73 -2.24
N GLY A 22 11.57 4.79 -2.53
CA GLY A 22 12.57 4.34 -1.58
C GLY A 22 12.17 3.16 -0.72
N ILE A 23 11.05 2.51 -1.02
CA ILE A 23 10.59 1.32 -0.29
C ILE A 23 10.89 0.10 -1.17
N GLU A 24 12.05 -0.52 -0.93
CA GLU A 24 12.58 -1.53 -1.84
C GLU A 24 12.41 -2.97 -1.34
N THR A 25 12.03 -3.15 -0.08
CA THR A 25 11.90 -4.49 0.51
C THR A 25 10.59 -4.60 1.30
N PRO A 26 10.10 -5.84 1.54
CA PRO A 26 8.94 -6.04 2.42
C PRO A 26 9.16 -5.48 3.83
N GLU A 27 10.36 -5.60 4.35
CA GLU A 27 10.69 -5.06 5.67
C GLU A 27 10.57 -3.55 5.70
N ALA A 28 11.05 -2.87 4.66
CA ALA A 28 10.93 -1.42 4.55
C ALA A 28 9.46 -0.99 4.49
N LEU A 29 8.64 -1.75 3.76
CA LEU A 29 7.20 -1.48 3.69
C LEU A 29 6.54 -1.63 5.06
N ARG A 30 6.86 -2.69 5.79
CA ARG A 30 6.31 -2.90 7.14
C ARG A 30 6.72 -1.81 8.10
N GLN A 31 7.97 -1.35 8.02
CA GLN A 31 8.46 -0.28 8.87
C GLN A 31 7.80 1.06 8.57
N ALA A 32 7.59 1.35 7.29
CA ALA A 32 6.93 2.59 6.88
C ALA A 32 5.43 2.57 7.20
N GLY A 33 4.79 1.42 7.02
CA GLY A 33 3.35 1.28 7.14
C GLY A 33 2.63 1.64 5.87
N ALA A 34 1.42 1.10 5.72
CA ALA A 34 0.63 1.30 4.49
C ALA A 34 0.31 2.77 4.25
N LYS A 35 -0.04 3.51 5.29
CA LYS A 35 -0.43 4.91 5.18
C LYS A 35 0.71 5.78 4.67
N ALA A 36 1.89 5.65 5.27
CA ALA A 36 3.05 6.42 4.85
C ALA A 36 3.49 6.04 3.44
N ALA A 37 3.48 4.75 3.12
CA ALA A 37 3.83 4.28 1.79
C ALA A 37 2.85 4.82 0.74
N TRP A 38 1.55 4.81 1.05
CA TRP A 38 0.53 5.33 0.14
C TRP A 38 0.70 6.84 -0.11
N LEU A 39 1.00 7.60 0.94
CA LEU A 39 1.24 9.04 0.78
C LEU A 39 2.43 9.33 -0.13
N LYS A 40 3.49 8.54 -0.01
CA LYS A 40 4.65 8.68 -0.90
C LYS A 40 4.29 8.36 -2.34
N ILE A 41 3.48 7.32 -2.55
CA ILE A 41 3.01 6.97 -3.88
C ILE A 41 2.12 8.07 -4.44
N GLN A 42 1.27 8.66 -3.61
CA GLN A 42 0.39 9.75 -4.03
C GLN A 42 1.19 10.95 -4.56
N GLU A 43 2.37 11.21 -4.02
CA GLU A 43 3.22 12.30 -4.48
C GLU A 43 3.68 12.12 -5.92
N ILE A 44 3.90 10.87 -6.34
CA ILE A 44 4.34 10.56 -7.71
C ILE A 44 3.19 10.13 -8.62
N ASP A 45 2.03 9.81 -8.02
CA ASP A 45 0.85 9.36 -8.76
C ASP A 45 -0.41 9.87 -8.05
N PRO A 46 -0.87 11.07 -8.40
CA PRO A 46 -2.07 11.63 -7.76
C PRO A 46 -3.33 10.79 -7.94
N SER A 47 -3.31 9.83 -8.87
CA SER A 47 -4.45 8.93 -9.07
C SER A 47 -4.47 7.76 -8.09
N ALA A 48 -3.51 7.67 -7.18
CA ALA A 48 -3.49 6.61 -6.18
C ALA A 48 -4.81 6.63 -5.37
N CYS A 49 -5.52 5.52 -5.41
CA CYS A 49 -6.87 5.43 -4.85
C CYS A 49 -6.91 4.57 -3.59
N ILE A 50 -8.11 4.47 -3.01
CA ILE A 50 -8.33 3.66 -1.81
C ILE A 50 -7.92 2.19 -2.04
N HIS A 51 -8.13 1.66 -3.24
CA HIS A 51 -7.77 0.26 -3.53
C HIS A 51 -6.27 0.03 -3.38
N ARG A 52 -5.45 1.00 -3.77
CA ARG A 52 -4.01 0.90 -3.60
C ARG A 52 -3.62 0.93 -2.12
N LEU A 53 -4.26 1.78 -1.33
CA LEU A 53 -4.02 1.83 0.10
C LEU A 53 -4.39 0.50 0.77
N LEU A 54 -5.55 -0.07 0.42
CA LEU A 54 -5.98 -1.36 0.94
C LEU A 54 -5.03 -2.49 0.49
N ALA A 55 -4.52 -2.41 -0.73
CA ALA A 55 -3.56 -3.39 -1.23
C ALA A 55 -2.28 -3.37 -0.39
N LEU A 56 -1.78 -2.20 -0.05
CA LEU A 56 -0.59 -2.07 0.80
C LEU A 56 -0.85 -2.59 2.20
N GLU A 57 -2.01 -2.28 2.77
CA GLU A 57 -2.38 -2.79 4.09
C GLU A 57 -2.45 -4.31 4.09
N GLY A 58 -3.10 -4.89 3.09
CA GLY A 58 -3.16 -6.35 2.96
C GLY A 58 -1.79 -6.98 2.77
N ALA A 59 -0.92 -6.35 1.99
CA ALA A 59 0.43 -6.85 1.77
C ALA A 59 1.22 -6.91 3.08
N ILE A 60 1.10 -5.87 3.91
CA ILE A 60 1.78 -5.82 5.22
C ILE A 60 1.26 -6.92 6.13
N GLN A 61 -0.05 -7.18 6.10
CA GLN A 61 -0.67 -8.20 6.94
C GLN A 61 -0.56 -9.61 6.34
N GLY A 62 -0.07 -9.73 5.11
CA GLY A 62 0.07 -11.02 4.47
C GLY A 62 -1.24 -11.60 3.97
N ALA A 63 -2.25 -10.75 3.68
CA ALA A 63 -3.57 -11.18 3.24
C ALA A 63 -4.01 -10.43 1.99
N LYS A 64 -4.83 -11.07 1.17
CA LYS A 64 -5.45 -10.38 0.03
C LYS A 64 -6.37 -9.28 0.56
N LYS A 65 -6.41 -8.14 -0.13
CA LYS A 65 -7.23 -7.00 0.31
C LYS A 65 -8.71 -7.36 0.46
N SER A 66 -9.21 -8.27 -0.37
CA SER A 66 -10.59 -8.72 -0.30
C SER A 66 -10.88 -9.58 0.92
N MET A 67 -9.83 -10.09 1.56
CA MET A 67 -9.95 -10.93 2.75
C MET A 67 -9.78 -10.17 4.05
N LEU A 68 -9.50 -8.87 3.99
CA LEU A 68 -9.35 -8.06 5.19
C LEU A 68 -10.70 -7.85 5.87
N PRO A 69 -10.77 -8.00 7.20
CA PRO A 69 -12.00 -7.71 7.94
C PRO A 69 -12.41 -6.25 7.79
N ASP A 70 -13.69 -5.96 7.89
CA ASP A 70 -14.20 -4.59 7.79
C ASP A 70 -13.57 -3.67 8.84
N ALA A 71 -13.32 -4.18 10.03
CA ALA A 71 -12.66 -3.41 11.08
C ALA A 71 -11.26 -2.96 10.67
N VAL A 72 -10.54 -3.80 9.93
CA VAL A 72 -9.20 -3.48 9.43
C VAL A 72 -9.27 -2.50 8.27
N LYS A 73 -10.31 -2.59 7.43
CA LYS A 73 -10.48 -1.70 6.28
C LYS A 73 -10.94 -0.30 6.69
N ALA A 74 -11.61 -0.17 7.83
CA ALA A 74 -12.19 1.10 8.28
C ALA A 74 -11.13 2.18 8.47
N ASP A 75 -10.01 1.86 9.09
CA ASP A 75 -8.94 2.81 9.36
C ASP A 75 -8.29 3.33 8.06
N PRO A 76 -7.87 2.47 7.11
CA PRO A 76 -7.36 2.97 5.83
C PRO A 76 -8.39 3.79 5.04
N LYS A 77 -9.67 3.41 5.09
CA LYS A 77 -10.71 4.17 4.39
C LYS A 77 -10.85 5.58 4.95
N GLU A 78 -10.85 5.71 6.28
CA GLU A 78 -10.91 7.01 6.93
C GLU A 78 -9.69 7.86 6.57
N PHE A 79 -8.51 7.27 6.63
CA PHE A 79 -7.27 7.93 6.25
C PHE A 79 -7.32 8.42 4.80
N TYR A 80 -7.83 7.59 3.89
CA TYR A 80 -7.98 7.96 2.49
C TYR A 80 -8.89 9.17 2.32
N GLN A 81 -10.03 9.20 3.02
CA GLN A 81 -10.96 10.31 2.93
C GLN A 81 -10.34 11.62 3.39
N GLU A 82 -9.44 11.56 4.36
CA GLU A 82 -8.74 12.73 4.89
C GLU A 82 -7.64 13.23 3.95
N HIS A 83 -7.04 12.35 3.15
CA HIS A 83 -5.85 12.66 2.35
C HIS A 83 -6.05 12.58 0.84
N LYS A 84 -7.23 12.22 0.38
CA LYS A 84 -7.48 12.15 -1.07
C LYS A 84 -7.39 13.54 -1.69
N LEU A 85 -6.91 13.56 -2.92
CA LEU A 85 -6.80 14.80 -3.68
C LEU A 85 -8.10 15.12 -4.42
#